data_fd6be6f7bbf6660e59da2562149001c2
#
_entry.id   fd6be6f7bbf6660e59da2562149001c2
#
_cell.length_a   1.000
_cell.length_b   1.000
_cell.length_c   1.000
_cell.angle_alpha   90.00
_cell.angle_beta   90.00
_cell.angle_gamma   90.00
#
_symmetry.space_group_name_H-M   'P 1'
#
loop_
_entity.id
_entity.type
_entity.pdbx_description
1 polymer ?
#
loop_
_entity_poly.entity_id
_entity_poly.type
_entity_poly.pdbx_seq_one_letter_code
_entity_poly.pdbx_strand_id
1 'polypeptide(L)'
;MTEDMRYDDRMSDADALMWNIEKDPALRSTITVVFVFDRAIPRAVLEHRFERLSRVIPRLRQRVRSNPLSIAPPRWETDPHFDLHFHL
;
A
#
# COMPACT_ATOMS: atom_id res chain seq x y z
N MET A 1 7.70 -6.51 18.23
CA MET A 1 7.07 -5.49 19.07
C MET A 1 5.83 -4.97 18.41
N THR A 2 4.74 -4.91 19.14
CA THR A 2 3.48 -4.41 18.58
C THR A 2 3.57 -2.95 18.15
N GLU A 3 4.39 -2.16 18.84
CA GLU A 3 4.58 -0.75 18.51
C GLU A 3 5.20 -0.56 17.13
N ASP A 4 6.12 -1.47 16.74
CA ASP A 4 6.78 -1.41 15.45
C ASP A 4 5.80 -1.72 14.30
N MET A 5 4.69 -2.38 14.62
CA MET A 5 3.65 -2.72 13.66
C MET A 5 2.51 -1.69 13.61
N ARG A 6 2.62 -0.63 14.40
CA ARG A 6 1.65 0.46 14.38
C ARG A 6 2.02 1.44 13.28
N TYR A 7 1.03 1.76 12.47
CA TYR A 7 1.19 2.75 11.43
C TYR A 7 0.39 4.00 11.79
N ASP A 8 1.05 5.13 11.71
CA ASP A 8 0.38 6.41 11.90
C ASP A 8 -0.56 6.66 10.71
N ASP A 9 -1.76 7.14 10.97
CA ASP A 9 -2.69 7.53 9.91
C ASP A 9 -2.17 8.73 9.13
N ARG A 10 -1.37 9.55 9.79
CA ARG A 10 -0.73 10.68 9.14
C ARG A 10 0.43 10.22 8.27
N MET A 11 0.46 10.69 7.05
CA MET A 11 1.59 10.43 6.15
C MET A 11 2.82 11.21 6.62
N SER A 12 3.99 10.55 6.60
CA SER A 12 5.25 11.22 6.92
C SER A 12 5.55 12.33 5.90
N ASP A 13 6.39 13.28 6.29
CA ASP A 13 6.76 14.37 5.38
C ASP A 13 7.48 13.86 4.13
N ALA A 14 8.33 12.85 4.28
CA ALA A 14 9.02 12.23 3.15
C ALA A 14 8.04 11.54 2.20
N ASP A 15 7.09 10.79 2.73
CA ASP A 15 6.08 10.11 1.92
C ASP A 15 5.14 11.11 1.25
N ALA A 16 4.78 12.19 1.93
CA ALA A 16 3.94 13.23 1.37
C ALA A 16 4.64 13.94 0.20
N LEU A 17 5.95 14.17 0.33
CA LEU A 17 6.75 14.74 -0.76
C LEU A 17 6.74 13.81 -1.97
N MET A 18 6.98 12.53 -1.77
CA MET A 18 6.96 11.54 -2.86
C MET A 18 5.58 11.43 -3.50
N TRP A 19 4.53 11.46 -2.71
CA TRP A 19 3.16 11.47 -3.20
C TRP A 19 2.89 12.67 -4.12
N ASN A 20 3.34 13.86 -3.72
CA ASN A 20 3.14 15.07 -4.50
C ASN A 20 3.98 15.09 -5.79
N ILE A 21 5.21 14.58 -5.72
CA ILE A 21 6.09 14.48 -6.89
C ILE A 21 5.50 13.58 -7.97
N GLU A 22 4.82 12.51 -7.58
CA GLU A 22 4.24 11.55 -8.52
C GLU A 22 3.06 12.10 -9.32
N LYS A 23 2.56 13.28 -9.00
CA LYS A 23 1.59 13.97 -9.84
C LYS A 23 2.18 14.34 -11.20
N ASP A 24 3.48 14.54 -11.27
CA ASP A 24 4.19 14.71 -12.52
C ASP A 24 4.57 13.34 -13.09
N PRO A 25 4.03 12.96 -14.27
CA PRO A 25 4.33 11.65 -14.86
C PRO A 25 5.81 11.39 -15.08
N ALA A 26 6.61 12.45 -15.31
CA ALA A 26 8.05 12.31 -15.52
C ALA A 26 8.81 11.94 -14.24
N LEU A 27 8.20 12.17 -13.08
CA LEU A 27 8.84 11.95 -11.77
C LEU A 27 8.25 10.74 -11.04
N ARG A 28 7.40 9.95 -11.68
CA ARG A 28 6.84 8.75 -11.08
C ARG A 28 7.90 7.68 -10.90
N SER A 29 7.91 7.09 -9.71
CA SER A 29 8.93 6.12 -9.29
C SER A 29 8.27 4.79 -8.91
N THR A 30 7.62 4.15 -9.88
CA THR A 30 7.02 2.83 -9.65
C THR A 30 8.11 1.78 -9.48
N ILE A 31 8.00 0.99 -8.43
CA ILE A 31 8.91 -0.13 -8.17
C ILE A 31 8.19 -1.42 -8.54
N THR A 32 8.83 -2.21 -9.39
CA THR A 32 8.32 -3.52 -9.79
C THR A 32 9.32 -4.59 -9.38
N VAL A 33 8.82 -5.63 -8.73
CA VAL A 33 9.64 -6.78 -8.32
C VAL A 33 9.12 -8.02 -9.04
N VAL A 34 10.01 -8.79 -9.63
CA VAL A 34 9.68 -10.03 -10.32
C VAL A 34 10.35 -11.19 -9.60
N PHE A 35 9.57 -12.19 -9.22
CA PHE A 35 10.06 -13.42 -8.64
C PHE A 35 9.88 -14.55 -9.64
N VAL A 36 10.93 -15.32 -9.83
CA VAL A 36 10.89 -16.51 -10.69
C VAL A 36 11.05 -17.74 -9.82
N PHE A 37 10.09 -18.65 -9.91
CA PHE A 37 10.08 -19.88 -9.09
C PHE A 37 10.39 -21.09 -9.98
N ASP A 38 10.90 -22.15 -9.36
CA ASP A 38 11.21 -23.41 -10.05
C ASP A 38 9.96 -24.21 -10.43
N ARG A 39 8.81 -23.84 -9.88
CA ARG A 39 7.51 -24.44 -10.18
C ARG A 39 6.39 -23.44 -9.99
N ALA A 40 5.26 -23.69 -10.61
CA ALA A 40 4.08 -22.85 -10.45
C ALA A 40 3.53 -22.95 -9.02
N ILE A 41 3.16 -21.80 -8.48
CA ILE A 41 2.48 -21.71 -7.17
C ILE A 41 0.98 -21.80 -7.43
N PRO A 42 0.25 -22.74 -6.79
CA PRO A 42 -1.20 -22.78 -6.91
C PRO A 42 -1.83 -21.46 -6.49
N ARG A 43 -2.79 -20.97 -7.28
CA ARG A 43 -3.41 -19.68 -7.00
C ARG A 43 -4.06 -19.61 -5.63
N ALA A 44 -4.68 -20.70 -5.18
CA ALA A 44 -5.31 -20.74 -3.86
C ALA A 44 -4.29 -20.54 -2.73
N VAL A 45 -3.09 -21.09 -2.86
CA VAL A 45 -2.00 -20.88 -1.90
C VAL A 45 -1.57 -19.42 -1.90
N LEU A 46 -1.41 -18.84 -3.08
CA LEU A 46 -1.00 -17.45 -3.23
C LEU A 46 -2.04 -16.50 -2.61
N GLU A 47 -3.31 -16.71 -2.89
CA GLU A 47 -4.40 -15.92 -2.34
C GLU A 47 -4.43 -16.01 -0.82
N HIS A 48 -4.29 -17.20 -0.26
CA HIS A 48 -4.26 -17.38 1.18
C HIS A 48 -3.10 -16.65 1.84
N ARG A 49 -1.92 -16.73 1.23
CA ARG A 49 -0.72 -16.05 1.75
C ARG A 49 -0.87 -14.54 1.73
N PHE A 50 -1.38 -13.98 0.64
CA PHE A 50 -1.57 -12.53 0.54
C PHE A 50 -2.70 -12.03 1.44
N GLU A 51 -3.77 -12.79 1.59
CA GLU A 51 -4.83 -12.46 2.53
C GLU A 51 -4.27 -12.34 3.94
N ARG A 52 -3.48 -13.31 4.35
CA ARG A 52 -2.84 -13.30 5.67
C ARG A 52 -1.84 -12.16 5.81
N LEU A 53 -1.02 -11.92 4.80
CA LEU A 53 -0.04 -10.85 4.80
C LEU A 53 -0.71 -9.49 4.97
N SER A 54 -1.82 -9.25 4.29
CA SER A 54 -2.54 -7.99 4.39
C SER A 54 -3.16 -7.75 5.76
N ARG A 55 -3.38 -8.81 6.54
CA ARG A 55 -3.86 -8.70 7.93
C ARG A 55 -2.73 -8.39 8.89
N VAL A 56 -1.54 -8.95 8.63
CA VAL A 56 -0.35 -8.74 9.46
C VAL A 56 0.25 -7.36 9.21
N ILE A 57 0.17 -6.87 7.98
CA ILE A 57 0.69 -5.57 7.58
C ILE A 57 -0.50 -4.67 7.17
N PRO A 58 -1.06 -3.89 8.12
CA PRO A 58 -2.27 -3.10 7.85
C PRO A 58 -2.12 -2.12 6.69
N ARG A 59 -0.91 -1.63 6.43
CA ARG A 59 -0.65 -0.70 5.33
C ARG A 59 -1.08 -1.26 3.98
N LEU A 60 -1.06 -2.58 3.80
CA LEU A 60 -1.48 -3.21 2.55
C LEU A 60 -3.00 -3.12 2.30
N ARG A 61 -3.78 -2.79 3.32
CA ARG A 61 -5.23 -2.57 3.22
C ARG A 61 -5.61 -1.11 3.27
N GLN A 62 -4.63 -0.22 3.31
CA GLN A 62 -4.86 1.21 3.41
C GLN A 62 -4.76 1.87 2.04
N ARG A 63 -5.42 3.00 1.95
CA ARG A 63 -5.34 3.89 0.80
C ARG A 63 -4.95 5.28 1.27
N VAL A 64 -4.45 6.07 0.35
CA VAL A 64 -4.13 7.46 0.62
C VAL A 64 -5.37 8.32 0.40
N ARG A 65 -5.67 9.15 1.37
CA ARG A 65 -6.73 10.14 1.24
C ARG A 65 -6.14 11.53 1.32
N SER A 66 -6.38 12.32 0.30
CA SER A 66 -5.97 13.72 0.27
C SER A 66 -7.18 14.59 -0.03
N ASN A 67 -7.19 15.78 0.57
CA ASN A 67 -8.21 16.77 0.29
C ASN A 67 -7.56 17.93 -0.47
N PRO A 68 -7.89 18.14 -1.76
CA PRO A 68 -7.29 19.21 -2.55
C PRO A 68 -7.64 20.62 -2.04
N LEU A 69 -8.69 20.73 -1.23
CA LEU A 69 -9.10 22.01 -0.64
C LEU A 69 -8.46 22.27 0.71
N SER A 70 -7.65 21.35 1.21
CA SER A 70 -6.97 21.45 2.48
C SER A 70 -5.47 21.50 2.29
N ILE A 71 -4.78 22.30 3.12
CA ILE A 71 -3.32 22.33 3.19
C ILE A 71 -2.76 21.19 4.03
N ALA A 72 -3.63 20.41 4.67
CA ALA A 72 -3.21 19.28 5.47
C ALA A 72 -2.54 18.22 4.57
N PRO A 73 -1.49 17.53 5.07
CA PRO A 73 -0.85 16.46 4.32
C PRO A 73 -1.82 15.29 4.10
N PRO A 74 -1.57 14.46 3.07
CA PRO A 74 -2.34 13.25 2.85
C PRO A 74 -2.31 12.32 4.07
N ARG A 75 -3.33 11.49 4.20
CA ARG A 75 -3.46 10.55 5.31
C ARG A 75 -3.66 9.14 4.76
N TRP A 76 -3.24 8.17 5.55
CA TRP A 76 -3.55 6.76 5.31
C TRP A 76 -4.89 6.43 5.95
N GLU A 77 -5.73 5.70 5.25
CA GLU A 77 -6.95 5.16 5.82
C GLU A 77 -7.19 3.74 5.35
N THR A 78 -7.81 2.93 6.20
CA THR A 78 -8.22 1.59 5.79
C THR A 78 -9.27 1.70 4.69
N ASP A 79 -9.05 0.98 3.58
CA ASP A 79 -10.02 0.92 2.51
C ASP A 79 -11.19 0.04 2.95
N PRO A 80 -12.40 0.57 3.12
CA PRO A 80 -13.56 -0.22 3.54
C PRO A 80 -14.03 -1.19 2.47
N HIS A 81 -13.59 -1.01 1.24
CA HIS A 81 -13.94 -1.84 0.09
C HIS A 81 -12.75 -2.63 -0.44
N PHE A 82 -11.78 -2.89 0.44
CA PHE A 82 -10.60 -3.66 0.05
C PHE A 82 -11.01 -5.02 -0.52
N ASP A 83 -10.53 -5.30 -1.72
CA ASP A 83 -10.76 -6.58 -2.41
C ASP A 83 -9.41 -7.11 -2.89
N LEU A 84 -8.97 -8.21 -2.28
CA LEU A 84 -7.71 -8.83 -2.63
C LEU A 84 -7.68 -9.25 -4.11
N HIS A 85 -8.80 -9.72 -4.65
CA HIS A 85 -8.87 -10.17 -6.04
C HIS A 85 -8.66 -9.05 -7.05
N PHE A 86 -8.94 -7.82 -6.67
CA PHE A 86 -8.65 -6.67 -7.50
C PHE A 86 -7.15 -6.42 -7.64
N HIS A 87 -6.38 -6.74 -6.60
CA HIS A 87 -4.94 -6.52 -6.58
C HIS A 87 -4.15 -7.75 -7.00
N LEU A 88 -4.74 -8.90 -6.97
CA LEU A 88 -4.12 -10.17 -7.28
C LEU A 88 -4.74 -10.77 -8.56
#